data_1c377831b8fc1d0c18d38f5ccf3e861b
#
_entry.id   1c377831b8fc1d0c18d38f5ccf3e861b
#
_cell.length_a   1.000
_cell.length_b   1.000
_cell.length_c   1.000
_cell.angle_alpha   90.00
_cell.angle_beta   90.00
_cell.angle_gamma   90.00
#
_symmetry.space_group_name_H-M   'P 1'
#
loop_
_entity.id
_entity.type
_entity.pdbx_description
1 polymer ?
#
loop_
_entity_poly.entity_id
_entity_poly.type
_entity_poly.pdbx_seq_one_letter_code
_entity_poly.pdbx_strand_id
1 'polypeptide(L)'
;MAIKKYYDSDCNLGVLDGKTVAVIGFGSQGHAHSENLAESGVNVVVGLRKGSAHWEKASEFAATHPNFKVMEVEEAAKAGDVVMMLVPDELCADIYNKQVAPYMTEGKALAFAHGFNIHFKTITAPKNVDVIMIAPKGPGHIVRRLYTEGEGCPSLICVEQDFTGKAKDIALAYASGIGAGRAGILETTFKEETETDLFGEQAVRGGGVCELIHAGFDTLVEAGYEPEMAYFETCHEMKLIVDLINEGGFSKMRYSISNTAEYGDYRTGKRLITAETRKEMKKVLTEIQDGTFASEFLTEMSPNGGRKVHFLAQRRMEAEHPIEKVGAELRGMMSWLKK
;
A
#
# COMPACT_ATOMS: atom_id res chain seq x y z
N MET A 1 -8.77 -22.34 9.53
CA MET A 1 -9.79 -22.46 8.46
C MET A 1 -9.15 -21.90 7.17
N ALA A 2 -9.57 -22.38 5.99
CA ALA A 2 -9.09 -21.79 4.73
C ALA A 2 -9.61 -20.34 4.63
N ILE A 3 -8.79 -19.43 4.13
CA ILE A 3 -9.16 -18.02 3.90
C ILE A 3 -10.30 -17.97 2.87
N LYS A 4 -11.33 -17.15 3.12
CA LYS A 4 -12.43 -16.97 2.18
C LYS A 4 -11.98 -16.08 1.04
N LYS A 5 -12.38 -16.43 -0.18
CA LYS A 5 -12.06 -15.74 -1.43
C LYS A 5 -13.34 -15.33 -2.12
N TYR A 6 -13.33 -14.14 -2.69
CA TYR A 6 -14.46 -13.56 -3.43
C TYR A 6 -13.96 -13.01 -4.77
N TYR A 7 -14.84 -13.01 -5.75
CA TYR A 7 -14.64 -12.46 -7.09
C TYR A 7 -15.80 -11.53 -7.44
N ASP A 8 -15.76 -10.87 -8.58
CA ASP A 8 -16.83 -9.96 -9.00
C ASP A 8 -18.22 -10.62 -9.00
N SER A 9 -18.31 -11.92 -9.28
CA SER A 9 -19.56 -12.71 -9.18
C SER A 9 -20.13 -12.78 -7.76
N ASP A 10 -19.30 -12.58 -6.73
CA ASP A 10 -19.70 -12.61 -5.32
C ASP A 10 -19.99 -11.21 -4.77
N CYS A 11 -19.75 -10.17 -5.58
CA CYS A 11 -19.87 -8.77 -5.21
C CYS A 11 -21.13 -8.17 -5.83
N ASN A 12 -21.75 -7.25 -5.12
CA ASN A 12 -22.87 -6.46 -5.64
C ASN A 12 -22.54 -4.96 -5.52
N LEU A 13 -22.05 -4.37 -6.59
CA LEU A 13 -21.75 -2.93 -6.65
C LEU A 13 -22.97 -2.05 -6.34
N GLY A 14 -24.19 -2.53 -6.65
CA GLY A 14 -25.45 -1.85 -6.39
C GLY A 14 -25.71 -1.55 -4.89
N VAL A 15 -24.93 -2.16 -3.97
CA VAL A 15 -24.96 -1.76 -2.53
C VAL A 15 -24.52 -0.30 -2.34
N LEU A 16 -23.75 0.24 -3.27
CA LEU A 16 -23.30 1.65 -3.28
C LEU A 16 -24.21 2.57 -4.10
N ASP A 17 -25.29 2.07 -4.71
CA ASP A 17 -26.23 2.93 -5.47
C ASP A 17 -26.86 3.98 -4.57
N GLY A 18 -26.82 5.22 -5.05
CA GLY A 18 -27.32 6.38 -4.31
C GLY A 18 -26.49 6.81 -3.10
N LYS A 19 -25.45 6.06 -2.76
CA LYS A 19 -24.49 6.42 -1.69
C LYS A 19 -23.36 7.27 -2.26
N THR A 20 -22.75 8.04 -1.37
CA THR A 20 -21.54 8.82 -1.64
C THR A 20 -20.37 8.20 -0.90
N VAL A 21 -19.29 7.91 -1.62
CA VAL A 21 -18.01 7.52 -1.02
C VAL A 21 -17.14 8.77 -0.88
N ALA A 22 -16.81 9.15 0.35
CA ALA A 22 -15.86 10.20 0.65
C ALA A 22 -14.45 9.61 0.78
N VAL A 23 -13.52 10.02 -0.05
CA VAL A 23 -12.10 9.63 0.02
C VAL A 23 -11.31 10.79 0.61
N ILE A 24 -10.77 10.60 1.81
CA ILE A 24 -9.98 11.62 2.49
C ILE A 24 -8.50 11.43 2.14
N GLY A 25 -7.99 12.33 1.29
CA GLY A 25 -6.64 12.24 0.71
C GLY A 25 -6.66 11.83 -0.77
N PHE A 26 -5.63 12.27 -1.51
CA PHE A 26 -5.46 11.99 -2.95
C PHE A 26 -3.98 11.70 -3.26
N GLY A 27 -3.37 10.90 -2.37
CA GLY A 27 -2.03 10.33 -2.57
C GLY A 27 -2.07 9.11 -3.49
N SER A 28 -1.09 8.23 -3.37
CA SER A 28 -0.97 7.02 -4.23
C SER A 28 -2.24 6.16 -4.23
N GLN A 29 -2.77 5.80 -3.07
CA GLN A 29 -4.01 5.03 -3.01
C GLN A 29 -5.24 5.90 -3.25
N GLY A 30 -5.26 7.14 -2.71
CA GLY A 30 -6.43 8.02 -2.78
C GLY A 30 -6.87 8.33 -4.21
N HIS A 31 -5.92 8.62 -5.11
CA HIS A 31 -6.27 8.86 -6.51
C HIS A 31 -6.81 7.58 -7.18
N ALA A 32 -6.15 6.43 -6.97
CA ALA A 32 -6.58 5.18 -7.59
C ALA A 32 -7.97 4.74 -7.13
N HIS A 33 -8.25 4.76 -5.82
CA HIS A 33 -9.54 4.41 -5.28
C HIS A 33 -10.65 5.33 -5.80
N SER A 34 -10.43 6.65 -5.70
CA SER A 34 -11.46 7.61 -6.06
C SER A 34 -11.79 7.64 -7.56
N GLU A 35 -10.76 7.54 -8.42
CA GLU A 35 -10.95 7.50 -9.86
C GLU A 35 -11.61 6.20 -10.32
N ASN A 36 -11.13 5.03 -9.83
CA ASN A 36 -11.70 3.74 -10.17
C ASN A 36 -13.18 3.62 -9.75
N LEU A 37 -13.52 4.08 -8.52
CA LEU A 37 -14.91 4.11 -8.06
C LEU A 37 -15.80 4.99 -8.93
N ALA A 38 -15.32 6.19 -9.29
CA ALA A 38 -16.09 7.10 -10.14
C ALA A 38 -16.33 6.50 -11.54
N GLU A 39 -15.33 5.91 -12.15
CA GLU A 39 -15.45 5.21 -13.45
C GLU A 39 -16.32 3.94 -13.34
N SER A 40 -16.45 3.35 -12.16
CA SER A 40 -17.39 2.26 -11.86
C SER A 40 -18.83 2.75 -11.59
N GLY A 41 -19.09 4.07 -11.70
CA GLY A 41 -20.42 4.67 -11.57
C GLY A 41 -20.79 5.08 -10.13
N VAL A 42 -19.89 4.96 -9.16
CA VAL A 42 -20.13 5.35 -7.77
C VAL A 42 -19.98 6.88 -7.62
N ASN A 43 -20.83 7.51 -6.80
CA ASN A 43 -20.64 8.90 -6.45
C ASN A 43 -19.47 9.07 -5.49
N VAL A 44 -18.49 9.87 -5.88
CA VAL A 44 -17.24 10.09 -5.12
C VAL A 44 -17.07 11.56 -4.76
N VAL A 45 -16.70 11.81 -3.52
CA VAL A 45 -16.23 13.13 -3.08
C VAL A 45 -14.83 12.98 -2.48
N VAL A 46 -13.89 13.81 -2.92
CA VAL A 46 -12.51 13.76 -2.41
C VAL A 46 -12.32 14.91 -1.45
N GLY A 47 -11.94 14.57 -0.21
CA GLY A 47 -11.67 15.54 0.85
C GLY A 47 -10.19 15.93 0.87
N LEU A 48 -9.89 17.20 0.58
CA LEU A 48 -8.53 17.73 0.49
C LEU A 48 -8.42 19.10 1.19
N ARG A 49 -7.20 19.46 1.53
CA ARG A 49 -6.88 20.84 1.92
C ARG A 49 -6.91 21.74 0.68
N LYS A 50 -7.70 22.79 0.71
CA LYS A 50 -7.78 23.79 -0.35
C LYS A 50 -6.39 24.34 -0.70
N GLY A 51 -6.09 24.42 -2.01
CA GLY A 51 -4.80 24.90 -2.52
C GLY A 51 -3.63 23.92 -2.36
N SER A 52 -3.88 22.68 -2.01
CA SER A 52 -2.84 21.63 -2.09
C SER A 52 -2.58 21.19 -3.54
N ALA A 53 -1.39 20.70 -3.84
CA ALA A 53 -1.06 20.18 -5.18
C ALA A 53 -2.00 19.05 -5.62
N HIS A 54 -2.55 18.29 -4.68
CA HIS A 54 -3.52 17.23 -4.99
C HIS A 54 -4.92 17.78 -5.33
N TRP A 55 -5.26 18.99 -4.86
CA TRP A 55 -6.53 19.63 -5.19
C TRP A 55 -6.68 19.88 -6.68
N GLU A 56 -5.64 20.40 -7.32
CA GLU A 56 -5.65 20.69 -8.76
C GLU A 56 -5.83 19.40 -9.58
N LYS A 57 -5.02 18.37 -9.28
CA LYS A 57 -5.12 17.07 -9.97
C LYS A 57 -6.49 16.43 -9.83
N ALA A 58 -7.06 16.43 -8.64
CA ALA A 58 -8.40 15.89 -8.41
C ALA A 58 -9.48 16.73 -9.15
N SER A 59 -9.30 18.05 -9.23
CA SER A 59 -10.22 18.95 -9.95
C SER A 59 -10.16 18.75 -11.46
N GLU A 60 -9.01 18.41 -12.03
CA GLU A 60 -8.87 18.05 -13.44
C GLU A 60 -9.70 16.80 -13.78
N PHE A 61 -9.63 15.77 -12.94
CA PHE A 61 -10.45 14.56 -13.11
C PHE A 61 -11.94 14.86 -12.95
N ALA A 62 -12.32 15.68 -11.96
CA ALA A 62 -13.69 16.11 -11.70
C ALA A 62 -14.34 16.84 -12.89
N ALA A 63 -13.55 17.56 -13.71
CA ALA A 63 -14.06 18.31 -14.87
C ALA A 63 -14.69 17.40 -15.92
N THR A 64 -14.31 16.13 -15.99
CA THR A 64 -14.81 15.14 -16.96
C THR A 64 -15.73 14.08 -16.34
N HIS A 65 -15.85 14.04 -15.01
CA HIS A 65 -16.61 13.01 -14.28
C HIS A 65 -17.64 13.68 -13.35
N PRO A 66 -18.92 13.79 -13.77
CA PRO A 66 -19.94 14.54 -13.02
C PRO A 66 -20.29 13.92 -11.65
N ASN A 67 -20.02 12.63 -11.45
CA ASN A 67 -20.18 11.91 -10.21
C ASN A 67 -18.95 12.00 -9.29
N PHE A 68 -17.95 12.81 -9.64
CA PHE A 68 -16.74 13.05 -8.85
C PHE A 68 -16.65 14.53 -8.46
N LYS A 69 -16.43 14.83 -7.17
CA LYS A 69 -16.31 16.20 -6.66
C LYS A 69 -15.11 16.33 -5.73
N VAL A 70 -14.57 17.55 -5.66
CA VAL A 70 -13.47 17.91 -4.73
C VAL A 70 -13.99 18.94 -3.76
N MET A 71 -13.74 18.73 -2.47
CA MET A 71 -14.17 19.65 -1.40
C MET A 71 -13.21 19.58 -0.22
N GLU A 72 -13.40 20.43 0.79
CA GLU A 72 -12.62 20.34 2.01
C GLU A 72 -12.96 19.07 2.81
N VAL A 73 -12.03 18.61 3.65
CA VAL A 73 -12.14 17.32 4.37
C VAL A 73 -13.44 17.21 5.17
N GLU A 74 -13.82 18.26 5.89
CA GLU A 74 -15.02 18.27 6.71
C GLU A 74 -16.28 18.15 5.86
N GLU A 75 -16.34 18.85 4.74
CA GLU A 75 -17.47 18.79 3.79
C GLU A 75 -17.60 17.41 3.16
N ALA A 76 -16.45 16.81 2.76
CA ALA A 76 -16.42 15.45 2.23
C ALA A 76 -16.89 14.42 3.27
N ALA A 77 -16.38 14.49 4.50
CA ALA A 77 -16.78 13.61 5.60
C ALA A 77 -18.28 13.73 5.93
N LYS A 78 -18.83 14.95 5.87
CA LYS A 78 -20.26 15.19 6.04
C LYS A 78 -21.09 14.58 4.93
N ALA A 79 -20.65 14.70 3.68
CA ALA A 79 -21.37 14.20 2.49
C ALA A 79 -21.30 12.69 2.31
N GLY A 80 -20.22 12.03 2.79
CA GLY A 80 -19.99 10.60 2.57
C GLY A 80 -20.87 9.70 3.44
N ASP A 81 -21.43 8.66 2.86
CA ASP A 81 -22.02 7.50 3.55
C ASP A 81 -20.92 6.49 3.94
N VAL A 82 -19.89 6.36 3.09
CA VAL A 82 -18.66 5.62 3.34
C VAL A 82 -17.52 6.64 3.35
N VAL A 83 -16.77 6.71 4.43
CA VAL A 83 -15.63 7.62 4.57
C VAL A 83 -14.33 6.82 4.60
N MET A 84 -13.59 6.86 3.50
CA MET A 84 -12.32 6.15 3.32
C MET A 84 -11.15 7.06 3.67
N MET A 85 -10.38 6.68 4.68
CA MET A 85 -9.19 7.40 5.15
C MET A 85 -7.95 6.96 4.35
N LEU A 86 -7.44 7.84 3.46
CA LEU A 86 -6.25 7.59 2.62
C LEU A 86 -5.22 8.72 2.75
N VAL A 87 -4.95 9.09 3.99
CA VAL A 87 -3.91 10.03 4.40
C VAL A 87 -2.76 9.27 5.08
N PRO A 88 -1.56 9.85 5.19
CA PRO A 88 -0.44 9.22 5.90
C PRO A 88 -0.82 8.78 7.31
N ASP A 89 -0.35 7.60 7.74
CA ASP A 89 -0.73 6.99 9.01
C ASP A 89 -0.45 7.87 10.22
N GLU A 90 0.68 8.58 10.21
CA GLU A 90 1.08 9.50 11.28
C GLU A 90 0.18 10.74 11.39
N LEU A 91 -0.57 11.07 10.34
CA LEU A 91 -1.50 12.20 10.31
C LEU A 91 -2.96 11.77 10.46
N CYS A 92 -3.24 10.48 10.27
CA CYS A 92 -4.58 9.95 10.11
C CYS A 92 -5.44 10.19 11.36
N ALA A 93 -4.92 9.90 12.55
CA ALA A 93 -5.65 10.12 13.80
C ALA A 93 -5.99 11.60 14.04
N ASP A 94 -5.07 12.50 13.75
CA ASP A 94 -5.28 13.94 13.89
C ASP A 94 -6.37 14.48 12.93
N ILE A 95 -6.29 14.07 11.66
CA ILE A 95 -7.27 14.46 10.64
C ILE A 95 -8.64 13.86 10.99
N TYR A 96 -8.67 12.57 11.35
CA TYR A 96 -9.89 11.90 11.77
C TYR A 96 -10.55 12.64 12.93
N ASN A 97 -9.86 12.83 14.03
CA ASN A 97 -10.43 13.43 15.24
C ASN A 97 -10.93 14.86 15.03
N LYS A 98 -10.20 15.67 14.23
CA LYS A 98 -10.50 17.10 14.04
C LYS A 98 -11.54 17.33 12.95
N GLN A 99 -11.52 16.57 11.86
CA GLN A 99 -12.22 16.91 10.62
C GLN A 99 -13.20 15.83 10.14
N VAL A 100 -13.13 14.60 10.66
CA VAL A 100 -13.98 13.49 10.21
C VAL A 100 -14.91 12.99 11.32
N ALA A 101 -14.40 12.74 12.52
CA ALA A 101 -15.16 12.17 13.63
C ALA A 101 -16.46 12.91 13.96
N PRO A 102 -16.53 14.27 13.92
CA PRO A 102 -17.77 14.99 14.19
C PRO A 102 -18.90 14.67 13.20
N TYR A 103 -18.57 14.15 12.03
CA TYR A 103 -19.51 13.83 10.95
C TYR A 103 -19.75 12.33 10.77
N MET A 104 -19.14 11.48 11.60
CA MET A 104 -19.39 10.04 11.63
C MET A 104 -20.70 9.75 12.38
N THR A 105 -21.79 10.01 11.71
CA THR A 105 -23.15 9.78 12.24
C THR A 105 -23.57 8.34 12.07
N GLU A 106 -24.67 7.96 12.76
CA GLU A 106 -25.22 6.61 12.76
C GLU A 106 -25.42 6.03 11.34
N GLY A 107 -24.98 4.80 11.15
CA GLY A 107 -25.15 4.04 9.93
C GLY A 107 -24.13 4.33 8.83
N LYS A 108 -23.21 5.27 9.01
CA LYS A 108 -22.07 5.47 8.10
C LYS A 108 -21.04 4.36 8.24
N ALA A 109 -20.21 4.19 7.23
CA ALA A 109 -19.05 3.29 7.27
C ALA A 109 -17.74 4.11 7.30
N LEU A 110 -16.87 3.83 8.27
CA LEU A 110 -15.49 4.30 8.32
C LEU A 110 -14.60 3.23 7.69
N ALA A 111 -13.85 3.61 6.66
CA ALA A 111 -13.07 2.68 5.86
C ALA A 111 -11.58 3.05 5.84
N PHE A 112 -10.73 2.05 5.71
CA PHE A 112 -9.27 2.16 5.64
C PHE A 112 -8.71 1.27 4.53
N ALA A 113 -7.52 1.57 4.03
CA ALA A 113 -6.79 0.69 3.11
C ALA A 113 -5.58 0.02 3.77
N HIS A 114 -5.30 0.34 5.03
CA HIS A 114 -4.31 -0.28 5.89
C HIS A 114 -4.81 -0.23 7.35
N GLY A 115 -4.53 -1.26 8.11
CA GLY A 115 -5.14 -1.42 9.42
C GLY A 115 -4.47 -0.66 10.56
N PHE A 116 -3.35 0.05 10.35
CA PHE A 116 -2.50 0.68 11.37
C PHE A 116 -3.28 1.41 12.47
N ASN A 117 -4.06 2.39 12.09
CA ASN A 117 -4.74 3.28 13.04
C ASN A 117 -5.85 2.61 13.87
N ILE A 118 -6.47 1.56 13.33
CA ILE A 118 -7.47 0.77 14.06
C ILE A 118 -6.81 -0.30 14.93
N HIS A 119 -5.80 -1.00 14.40
CA HIS A 119 -5.09 -2.05 15.12
C HIS A 119 -4.36 -1.48 16.35
N PHE A 120 -3.57 -0.41 16.19
CA PHE A 120 -2.86 0.24 17.27
C PHE A 120 -3.71 1.23 18.11
N LYS A 121 -5.02 1.29 17.83
CA LYS A 121 -6.00 2.09 18.60
C LYS A 121 -5.69 3.60 18.65
N THR A 122 -5.02 4.15 17.64
CA THR A 122 -4.84 5.59 17.50
C THR A 122 -6.14 6.27 17.05
N ILE A 123 -7.02 5.51 16.38
CA ILE A 123 -8.40 5.89 16.08
C ILE A 123 -9.35 4.92 16.77
N THR A 124 -10.36 5.48 17.44
CA THR A 124 -11.51 4.75 17.99
C THR A 124 -12.77 5.26 17.32
N ALA A 125 -13.43 4.40 16.55
CA ALA A 125 -14.69 4.75 15.88
C ALA A 125 -15.88 4.77 16.84
N PRO A 126 -16.92 5.58 16.57
CA PRO A 126 -18.19 5.50 17.30
C PRO A 126 -18.82 4.09 17.17
N LYS A 127 -19.56 3.65 18.18
CA LYS A 127 -20.17 2.30 18.18
C LYS A 127 -21.32 2.13 17.18
N ASN A 128 -21.86 3.23 16.68
CA ASN A 128 -23.01 3.30 15.78
C ASN A 128 -22.61 3.48 14.30
N VAL A 129 -21.41 3.10 13.92
CA VAL A 129 -20.93 3.09 12.54
C VAL A 129 -20.33 1.73 12.19
N ASP A 130 -20.22 1.43 10.91
CA ASP A 130 -19.42 0.29 10.44
C ASP A 130 -17.94 0.67 10.41
N VAL A 131 -17.05 -0.29 10.65
CA VAL A 131 -15.59 -0.12 10.47
C VAL A 131 -15.08 -1.24 9.58
N ILE A 132 -14.58 -0.87 8.41
CA ILE A 132 -14.15 -1.80 7.37
C ILE A 132 -12.77 -1.46 6.84
N MET A 133 -12.14 -2.42 6.19
CA MET A 133 -10.91 -2.20 5.44
C MET A 133 -11.02 -2.78 4.04
N ILE A 134 -10.49 -2.07 3.07
CA ILE A 134 -10.26 -2.54 1.69
C ILE A 134 -8.82 -2.19 1.33
N ALA A 135 -7.95 -3.20 1.35
CA ALA A 135 -6.50 -3.05 1.21
C ALA A 135 -5.97 -3.72 -0.07
N PRO A 136 -5.86 -2.99 -1.19
CA PRO A 136 -5.18 -3.49 -2.38
C PRO A 136 -3.73 -3.86 -2.08
N LYS A 137 -3.28 -5.01 -2.55
CA LYS A 137 -1.90 -5.47 -2.36
C LYS A 137 -1.00 -5.04 -3.52
N GLY A 138 -0.89 -3.73 -3.67
CA GLY A 138 -0.05 -3.06 -4.65
C GLY A 138 -0.04 -1.54 -4.48
N PRO A 139 1.00 -0.86 -4.98
CA PRO A 139 1.04 0.62 -5.00
C PRO A 139 -0.14 1.20 -5.77
N GLY A 140 -0.63 2.38 -5.37
CA GLY A 140 -1.83 2.98 -5.96
C GLY A 140 -1.75 3.18 -7.48
N HIS A 141 -0.61 3.61 -8.02
CA HIS A 141 -0.44 3.75 -9.46
C HIS A 141 -0.55 2.40 -10.22
N ILE A 142 -0.21 1.28 -9.59
CA ILE A 142 -0.42 -0.06 -10.15
C ILE A 142 -1.91 -0.44 -10.06
N VAL A 143 -2.57 -0.15 -8.92
CA VAL A 143 -4.03 -0.34 -8.76
C VAL A 143 -4.78 0.40 -9.86
N ARG A 144 -4.42 1.66 -10.14
CA ARG A 144 -5.02 2.47 -11.20
C ARG A 144 -4.75 1.89 -12.59
N ARG A 145 -3.50 1.56 -12.89
CA ARG A 145 -3.11 1.01 -14.18
C ARG A 145 -3.85 -0.29 -14.49
N LEU A 146 -3.82 -1.27 -13.58
CA LEU A 146 -4.49 -2.56 -13.78
C LEU A 146 -6.00 -2.37 -14.01
N TYR A 147 -6.63 -1.44 -13.29
CA TYR A 147 -8.04 -1.13 -13.49
C TYR A 147 -8.31 -0.62 -14.92
N THR A 148 -7.50 0.32 -15.42
CA THR A 148 -7.65 0.89 -16.77
C THR A 148 -7.34 -0.11 -17.89
N GLU A 149 -6.52 -1.12 -17.61
CA GLU A 149 -6.20 -2.24 -18.50
C GLU A 149 -7.30 -3.33 -18.49
N GLY A 150 -8.35 -3.18 -17.67
CA GLY A 150 -9.43 -4.16 -17.53
C GLY A 150 -9.08 -5.31 -16.58
N GLU A 151 -7.93 -5.23 -15.93
CA GLU A 151 -7.43 -6.15 -14.91
C GLU A 151 -7.77 -5.66 -13.50
N GLY A 152 -7.23 -6.30 -12.46
CA GLY A 152 -7.44 -5.94 -11.07
C GLY A 152 -6.21 -6.18 -10.19
N CYS A 153 -6.14 -5.44 -9.10
CA CYS A 153 -5.17 -5.70 -8.05
C CYS A 153 -5.81 -6.54 -6.95
N PRO A 154 -5.26 -7.71 -6.58
CA PRO A 154 -5.77 -8.49 -5.46
C PRO A 154 -5.88 -7.63 -4.21
N SER A 155 -6.98 -7.76 -3.48
CA SER A 155 -7.23 -6.93 -2.30
C SER A 155 -7.66 -7.78 -1.10
N LEU A 156 -7.37 -7.25 0.09
CA LEU A 156 -7.92 -7.79 1.32
C LEU A 156 -9.14 -6.98 1.74
N ILE A 157 -10.12 -7.65 2.36
CA ILE A 157 -11.19 -6.99 3.09
C ILE A 157 -11.26 -7.51 4.51
N CYS A 158 -11.69 -6.66 5.43
CA CYS A 158 -12.13 -7.11 6.74
C CYS A 158 -13.17 -6.16 7.34
N VAL A 159 -13.89 -6.68 8.34
CA VAL A 159 -14.87 -5.96 9.13
C VAL A 159 -14.43 -5.99 10.58
N GLU A 160 -14.17 -4.83 11.17
CA GLU A 160 -13.87 -4.69 12.61
C GLU A 160 -15.16 -4.45 13.41
N GLN A 161 -16.09 -3.68 12.83
CA GLN A 161 -17.36 -3.34 13.44
C GLN A 161 -18.47 -3.36 12.39
N ASP A 162 -19.55 -4.09 12.68
CA ASP A 162 -20.71 -4.21 11.80
C ASP A 162 -21.97 -3.76 12.58
N PHE A 163 -22.20 -2.47 12.57
CA PHE A 163 -23.38 -1.87 13.24
C PHE A 163 -24.64 -2.04 12.39
N THR A 164 -24.49 -1.87 11.07
CA THR A 164 -25.64 -1.91 10.15
C THR A 164 -26.07 -3.32 9.73
N GLY A 165 -25.25 -4.34 9.99
CA GLY A 165 -25.39 -5.68 9.45
C GLY A 165 -25.04 -5.78 7.95
N LYS A 166 -24.46 -4.73 7.36
CA LYS A 166 -24.10 -4.61 5.93
C LYS A 166 -22.64 -4.27 5.67
N ALA A 167 -21.82 -4.18 6.72
CA ALA A 167 -20.43 -3.75 6.61
C ALA A 167 -19.64 -4.59 5.58
N LYS A 168 -19.85 -5.89 5.57
CA LYS A 168 -19.19 -6.80 4.61
C LYS A 168 -19.65 -6.57 3.17
N ASP A 169 -20.93 -6.37 2.95
CA ASP A 169 -21.46 -6.12 1.60
C ASP A 169 -20.93 -4.80 1.05
N ILE A 170 -20.80 -3.78 1.90
CA ILE A 170 -20.19 -2.49 1.56
C ILE A 170 -18.71 -2.67 1.21
N ALA A 171 -17.95 -3.45 2.00
CA ALA A 171 -16.54 -3.73 1.74
C ALA A 171 -16.33 -4.46 0.40
N LEU A 172 -17.15 -5.48 0.10
CA LEU A 172 -17.12 -6.22 -1.15
C LEU A 172 -17.50 -5.33 -2.35
N ALA A 173 -18.56 -4.52 -2.22
CA ALA A 173 -18.99 -3.59 -3.26
C ALA A 173 -17.89 -2.56 -3.56
N TYR A 174 -17.28 -1.99 -2.52
CA TYR A 174 -16.15 -1.06 -2.67
C TYR A 174 -14.96 -1.73 -3.38
N ALA A 175 -14.57 -2.93 -2.93
CA ALA A 175 -13.46 -3.68 -3.51
C ALA A 175 -13.70 -4.01 -4.99
N SER A 176 -14.91 -4.42 -5.37
CA SER A 176 -15.30 -4.60 -6.78
C SER A 176 -15.25 -3.28 -7.54
N GLY A 177 -15.74 -2.17 -6.97
CA GLY A 177 -15.71 -0.84 -7.57
C GLY A 177 -14.32 -0.32 -7.90
N ILE A 178 -13.29 -0.75 -7.16
CA ILE A 178 -11.88 -0.44 -7.49
C ILE A 178 -11.22 -1.49 -8.40
N GLY A 179 -11.97 -2.51 -8.85
CA GLY A 179 -11.51 -3.56 -9.77
C GLY A 179 -10.89 -4.79 -9.11
N ALA A 180 -10.90 -4.90 -7.78
CA ALA A 180 -10.25 -5.99 -7.07
C ALA A 180 -10.91 -7.36 -7.32
N GLY A 181 -12.21 -7.38 -7.56
CA GLY A 181 -12.96 -8.63 -7.82
C GLY A 181 -12.52 -9.37 -9.08
N ARG A 182 -11.89 -8.67 -10.04
CA ARG A 182 -11.30 -9.26 -11.26
C ARG A 182 -10.10 -10.16 -10.94
N ALA A 183 -9.33 -9.82 -9.91
CA ALA A 183 -8.13 -10.56 -9.49
C ALA A 183 -8.40 -11.47 -8.28
N GLY A 184 -9.31 -11.07 -7.40
CA GLY A 184 -9.70 -11.78 -6.21
C GLY A 184 -9.57 -10.95 -4.93
N ILE A 185 -10.51 -11.18 -4.03
CA ILE A 185 -10.63 -10.50 -2.74
C ILE A 185 -10.54 -11.56 -1.64
N LEU A 186 -9.71 -11.34 -0.63
CA LEU A 186 -9.52 -12.25 0.49
C LEU A 186 -10.04 -11.60 1.78
N GLU A 187 -10.78 -12.38 2.58
CA GLU A 187 -11.27 -11.92 3.88
C GLU A 187 -10.23 -12.19 4.98
N THR A 188 -9.88 -11.14 5.74
CA THR A 188 -8.89 -11.20 6.82
C THR A 188 -9.35 -10.40 8.05
N THR A 189 -8.42 -10.01 8.92
CA THR A 189 -8.66 -9.13 10.09
C THR A 189 -7.75 -7.91 10.04
N PHE A 190 -8.12 -6.83 10.73
CA PHE A 190 -7.25 -5.65 10.87
C PHE A 190 -5.88 -6.02 11.46
N LYS A 191 -5.88 -6.91 12.47
CA LYS A 191 -4.63 -7.41 13.07
C LYS A 191 -3.75 -8.12 12.05
N GLU A 192 -4.29 -9.12 11.34
CA GLU A 192 -3.51 -9.94 10.42
C GLU A 192 -2.96 -9.09 9.25
N GLU A 193 -3.81 -8.23 8.67
CA GLU A 193 -3.37 -7.32 7.61
C GLU A 193 -2.24 -6.41 8.09
N THR A 194 -2.43 -5.70 9.21
CA THR A 194 -1.45 -4.73 9.70
C THR A 194 -0.11 -5.39 10.02
N GLU A 195 -0.13 -6.48 10.78
CA GLU A 195 1.11 -7.14 11.21
C GLU A 195 1.86 -7.77 10.03
N THR A 196 1.16 -8.41 9.09
CA THR A 196 1.81 -9.05 7.94
C THR A 196 2.27 -8.04 6.89
N ASP A 197 1.54 -6.95 6.70
CA ASP A 197 1.93 -5.88 5.78
C ASP A 197 3.19 -5.18 6.26
N LEU A 198 3.21 -4.70 7.51
CA LEU A 198 4.38 -4.07 8.12
C LEU A 198 5.60 -5.00 8.15
N PHE A 199 5.40 -6.28 8.47
CA PHE A 199 6.48 -7.26 8.42
C PHE A 199 7.03 -7.44 7.01
N GLY A 200 6.15 -7.59 6.03
CA GLY A 200 6.53 -7.75 4.63
C GLY A 200 7.32 -6.55 4.09
N GLU A 201 6.93 -5.33 4.48
CA GLU A 201 7.64 -4.10 4.11
C GLU A 201 9.03 -4.02 4.71
N GLN A 202 9.15 -4.28 6.01
CA GLN A 202 10.39 -4.14 6.74
C GLN A 202 11.37 -5.28 6.44
N ALA A 203 10.91 -6.53 6.55
CA ALA A 203 11.80 -7.69 6.50
C ALA A 203 12.09 -8.22 5.10
N VAL A 204 11.23 -7.93 4.10
CA VAL A 204 11.33 -8.57 2.78
C VAL A 204 11.33 -7.55 1.64
N ARG A 205 10.15 -6.97 1.32
CA ARG A 205 9.94 -6.23 0.06
C ARG A 205 10.45 -4.79 0.04
N GLY A 206 10.77 -4.23 1.20
CA GLY A 206 11.41 -2.92 1.37
C GLY A 206 12.79 -3.10 1.98
N GLY A 207 12.90 -3.06 3.32
CA GLY A 207 14.18 -3.11 4.01
C GLY A 207 15.07 -4.28 3.59
N GLY A 208 14.55 -5.51 3.64
CA GLY A 208 15.35 -6.69 3.32
C GLY A 208 15.92 -6.71 1.91
N VAL A 209 15.11 -6.42 0.89
CA VAL A 209 15.56 -6.45 -0.51
C VAL A 209 16.49 -5.28 -0.84
N CYS A 210 16.25 -4.08 -0.29
CA CYS A 210 17.11 -2.92 -0.52
C CYS A 210 18.53 -3.17 0.04
N GLU A 211 18.63 -3.62 1.28
CA GLU A 211 19.92 -3.94 1.90
C GLU A 211 20.66 -5.08 1.20
N LEU A 212 19.92 -6.09 0.73
CA LEU A 212 20.53 -7.18 -0.06
C LEU A 212 21.15 -6.67 -1.36
N ILE A 213 20.46 -5.77 -2.06
CA ILE A 213 20.93 -5.15 -3.30
C ILE A 213 22.15 -4.28 -3.02
N HIS A 214 22.11 -3.41 -2.00
CA HIS A 214 23.24 -2.56 -1.61
C HIS A 214 24.47 -3.38 -1.24
N ALA A 215 24.32 -4.37 -0.38
CA ALA A 215 25.41 -5.25 0.02
C ALA A 215 26.02 -6.01 -1.17
N GLY A 216 25.20 -6.44 -2.12
CA GLY A 216 25.67 -7.08 -3.37
C GLY A 216 26.45 -6.13 -4.24
N PHE A 217 25.92 -4.93 -4.48
CA PHE A 217 26.56 -3.87 -5.26
C PHE A 217 27.92 -3.48 -4.66
N ASP A 218 27.95 -3.15 -3.37
CA ASP A 218 29.17 -2.73 -2.67
C ASP A 218 30.23 -3.83 -2.69
N THR A 219 29.84 -5.08 -2.47
CA THR A 219 30.77 -6.23 -2.51
C THR A 219 31.46 -6.35 -3.86
N LEU A 220 30.75 -6.12 -4.97
CA LEU A 220 31.34 -6.19 -6.32
C LEU A 220 32.23 -4.98 -6.59
N VAL A 221 31.80 -3.79 -6.24
CA VAL A 221 32.59 -2.54 -6.43
C VAL A 221 33.86 -2.57 -5.59
N GLU A 222 33.81 -2.99 -4.33
CA GLU A 222 34.97 -3.16 -3.45
C GLU A 222 35.96 -4.20 -3.98
N ALA A 223 35.47 -5.21 -4.70
CA ALA A 223 36.31 -6.21 -5.37
C ALA A 223 36.93 -5.70 -6.67
N GLY A 224 36.64 -4.46 -7.10
CA GLY A 224 37.22 -3.81 -8.26
C GLY A 224 36.45 -4.01 -9.57
N TYR A 225 35.19 -4.47 -9.50
CA TYR A 225 34.33 -4.52 -10.68
C TYR A 225 33.72 -3.14 -10.98
N GLU A 226 33.43 -2.90 -12.26
CA GLU A 226 32.79 -1.65 -12.67
C GLU A 226 31.40 -1.49 -12.06
N PRO A 227 31.05 -0.31 -11.52
CA PRO A 227 29.77 -0.07 -10.86
C PRO A 227 28.55 -0.35 -11.73
N GLU A 228 28.67 -0.12 -13.05
CA GLU A 228 27.61 -0.42 -14.02
C GLU A 228 27.31 -1.92 -14.08
N MET A 229 28.36 -2.78 -14.06
CA MET A 229 28.17 -4.22 -14.02
C MET A 229 27.57 -4.67 -12.70
N ALA A 230 28.06 -4.13 -11.59
CA ALA A 230 27.49 -4.38 -10.26
C ALA A 230 26.00 -4.03 -10.21
N TYR A 231 25.59 -2.89 -10.79
CA TYR A 231 24.19 -2.47 -10.85
C TYR A 231 23.33 -3.42 -11.68
N PHE A 232 23.78 -3.82 -12.86
CA PHE A 232 23.02 -4.76 -13.71
C PHE A 232 22.78 -6.09 -13.01
N GLU A 233 23.80 -6.65 -12.40
CA GLU A 233 23.74 -7.98 -11.77
C GLU A 233 22.97 -8.00 -10.44
N THR A 234 23.04 -6.93 -9.65
CA THR A 234 22.45 -6.93 -8.29
C THR A 234 21.12 -6.20 -8.18
N CYS A 235 20.85 -5.23 -9.06
CA CYS A 235 19.67 -4.40 -9.02
C CYS A 235 18.76 -4.58 -10.24
N HIS A 236 19.26 -4.32 -11.45
CA HIS A 236 18.42 -4.30 -12.64
C HIS A 236 17.79 -5.66 -12.96
N GLU A 237 18.58 -6.71 -12.93
CA GLU A 237 18.11 -8.06 -13.27
C GLU A 237 17.19 -8.66 -12.21
N MET A 238 17.24 -8.15 -10.97
CA MET A 238 16.35 -8.59 -9.88
C MET A 238 14.87 -8.53 -10.28
N LYS A 239 14.46 -7.49 -11.02
CA LYS A 239 13.08 -7.37 -11.50
C LYS A 239 12.66 -8.58 -12.32
N LEU A 240 13.51 -9.04 -13.24
CA LEU A 240 13.18 -10.15 -14.14
C LEU A 240 13.00 -11.46 -13.36
N ILE A 241 13.80 -11.67 -12.34
CA ILE A 241 13.69 -12.84 -11.44
C ILE A 241 12.41 -12.75 -10.61
N VAL A 242 12.08 -11.57 -10.08
CA VAL A 242 10.84 -11.34 -9.31
C VAL A 242 9.61 -11.53 -10.19
N ASP A 243 9.63 -11.07 -11.44
CA ASP A 243 8.55 -11.28 -12.41
C ASP A 243 8.30 -12.79 -12.63
N LEU A 244 9.34 -13.59 -12.83
CA LEU A 244 9.24 -15.06 -12.98
C LEU A 244 8.65 -15.73 -11.73
N ILE A 245 9.04 -15.27 -10.54
CA ILE A 245 8.47 -15.77 -9.27
C ILE A 245 6.98 -15.41 -9.18
N ASN A 246 6.61 -14.19 -9.55
CA ASN A 246 5.23 -13.72 -9.53
C ASN A 246 4.34 -14.49 -10.51
N GLU A 247 4.85 -14.78 -11.72
CA GLU A 247 4.11 -15.46 -12.77
C GLU A 247 3.88 -16.95 -12.51
N GLY A 248 4.81 -17.63 -11.85
CA GLY A 248 4.73 -19.09 -11.74
C GLY A 248 5.44 -19.71 -10.53
N GLY A 249 5.79 -18.88 -9.54
CA GLY A 249 6.44 -19.32 -8.32
C GLY A 249 7.90 -19.70 -8.50
N PHE A 250 8.53 -20.11 -7.39
CA PHE A 250 9.95 -20.46 -7.36
C PHE A 250 10.34 -21.59 -8.31
N SER A 251 9.45 -22.57 -8.52
CA SER A 251 9.74 -23.69 -9.43
C SER A 251 9.84 -23.23 -10.89
N LYS A 252 8.92 -22.35 -11.34
CA LYS A 252 8.98 -21.78 -12.70
C LYS A 252 10.20 -20.89 -12.86
N MET A 253 10.50 -20.06 -11.87
CA MET A 253 11.68 -19.21 -11.90
C MET A 253 12.95 -20.04 -12.08
N ARG A 254 13.16 -21.07 -11.26
CA ARG A 254 14.33 -21.95 -11.34
C ARG A 254 14.41 -22.74 -12.64
N TYR A 255 13.28 -23.20 -13.15
CA TYR A 255 13.24 -23.86 -14.46
C TYR A 255 13.66 -22.92 -15.61
N SER A 256 13.44 -21.61 -15.44
CA SER A 256 13.70 -20.59 -16.48
C SER A 256 15.13 -20.06 -16.46
N ILE A 257 15.92 -20.35 -15.42
CA ILE A 257 17.33 -19.93 -15.31
C ILE A 257 18.27 -21.08 -15.65
N SER A 258 19.58 -20.79 -15.75
CA SER A 258 20.60 -21.82 -16.04
C SER A 258 20.81 -22.75 -14.84
N ASN A 259 21.26 -23.97 -15.12
CA ASN A 259 21.66 -24.92 -14.07
C ASN A 259 22.74 -24.34 -13.13
N THR A 260 23.63 -23.50 -13.66
CA THR A 260 24.68 -22.81 -12.88
C THR A 260 24.06 -21.84 -11.88
N ALA A 261 23.07 -21.05 -12.31
CA ALA A 261 22.37 -20.09 -11.46
C ALA A 261 21.52 -20.81 -10.40
N GLU A 262 20.77 -21.85 -10.79
CA GLU A 262 19.97 -22.67 -9.88
C GLU A 262 20.86 -23.37 -8.82
N TYR A 263 21.99 -23.93 -9.21
CA TYR A 263 22.95 -24.53 -8.27
C TYR A 263 23.49 -23.48 -7.28
N GLY A 264 23.82 -22.29 -7.79
CA GLY A 264 24.27 -21.15 -6.97
C GLY A 264 23.22 -20.72 -5.95
N ASP A 265 21.94 -20.62 -6.35
CA ASP A 265 20.80 -20.32 -5.48
C ASP A 265 20.74 -21.30 -4.29
N TYR A 266 20.69 -22.60 -4.57
CA TYR A 266 20.61 -23.61 -3.51
C TYR A 266 21.81 -23.61 -2.57
N ARG A 267 23.01 -23.40 -3.11
CA ARG A 267 24.24 -23.40 -2.33
C ARG A 267 24.39 -22.16 -1.46
N THR A 268 23.99 -20.99 -1.95
CA THR A 268 24.35 -19.69 -1.37
C THR A 268 23.24 -19.07 -0.55
N GLY A 269 21.98 -19.20 -0.96
CA GLY A 269 20.87 -18.55 -0.30
C GLY A 269 20.79 -18.82 1.21
N LYS A 270 20.99 -20.07 1.64
CA LYS A 270 20.98 -20.46 3.07
C LYS A 270 22.21 -19.97 3.85
N ARG A 271 23.27 -19.54 3.18
CA ARG A 271 24.45 -18.95 3.82
C ARG A 271 24.25 -17.47 4.11
N LEU A 272 23.41 -16.79 3.32
CA LEU A 272 23.05 -15.38 3.50
C LEU A 272 21.88 -15.26 4.49
N ILE A 273 20.82 -16.02 4.28
CA ILE A 273 19.66 -16.06 5.20
C ILE A 273 19.90 -17.16 6.24
N THR A 274 20.69 -16.81 7.22
CA THR A 274 21.15 -17.71 8.30
C THR A 274 20.09 -17.91 9.39
N ALA A 275 20.41 -18.71 10.40
CA ALA A 275 19.57 -18.84 11.60
C ALA A 275 19.47 -17.52 12.38
N GLU A 276 20.54 -16.70 12.41
CA GLU A 276 20.52 -15.39 13.05
C GLU A 276 19.63 -14.40 12.27
N THR A 277 19.71 -14.37 10.95
CA THR A 277 18.79 -13.57 10.12
C THR A 277 17.32 -13.93 10.42
N ARG A 278 17.01 -15.22 10.54
CA ARG A 278 15.64 -15.68 10.90
C ARG A 278 15.23 -15.30 12.31
N LYS A 279 16.17 -15.27 13.25
CA LYS A 279 15.94 -14.81 14.62
C LYS A 279 15.62 -13.31 14.65
N GLU A 280 16.36 -12.51 13.87
CA GLU A 280 16.09 -11.07 13.73
C GLU A 280 14.73 -10.82 13.09
N MET A 281 14.35 -11.54 12.04
CA MET A 281 12.99 -11.46 11.47
C MET A 281 11.89 -11.72 12.50
N LYS A 282 12.10 -12.68 13.42
CA LYS A 282 11.13 -12.93 14.50
C LYS A 282 11.08 -11.78 15.50
N LYS A 283 12.21 -11.13 15.77
CA LYS A 283 12.27 -9.95 16.65
C LYS A 283 11.52 -8.77 16.00
N VAL A 284 11.78 -8.48 14.72
CA VAL A 284 11.03 -7.47 13.93
C VAL A 284 9.53 -7.72 14.01
N LEU A 285 9.08 -8.97 13.82
CA LEU A 285 7.66 -9.30 13.95
C LEU A 285 7.14 -9.04 15.38
N THR A 286 7.91 -9.34 16.41
CA THR A 286 7.52 -9.06 17.79
C THR A 286 7.39 -7.57 18.05
N GLU A 287 8.33 -6.75 17.57
CA GLU A 287 8.32 -5.29 17.71
C GLU A 287 7.12 -4.64 16.97
N ILE A 288 6.65 -5.27 15.89
CA ILE A 288 5.39 -4.88 15.23
C ILE A 288 4.20 -5.25 16.13
N GLN A 289 4.15 -6.49 16.62
CA GLN A 289 3.02 -7.03 17.38
C GLN A 289 2.81 -6.36 18.73
N ASP A 290 3.87 -5.98 19.42
CA ASP A 290 3.82 -5.33 20.73
C ASP A 290 3.68 -3.80 20.66
N GLY A 291 3.72 -3.23 19.44
CA GLY A 291 3.56 -1.80 19.18
C GLY A 291 4.85 -0.97 19.31
N THR A 292 6.00 -1.59 19.56
CA THR A 292 7.30 -0.90 19.62
C THR A 292 7.55 -0.11 18.35
N PHE A 293 7.46 -0.76 17.17
CA PHE A 293 7.64 -0.09 15.89
C PHE A 293 6.64 1.06 15.68
N ALA A 294 5.38 0.84 15.98
CA ALA A 294 4.35 1.87 15.81
C ALA A 294 4.61 3.11 16.69
N SER A 295 5.05 2.88 17.94
CA SER A 295 5.40 3.95 18.88
C SER A 295 6.62 4.75 18.40
N GLU A 296 7.67 4.08 17.95
CA GLU A 296 8.86 4.71 17.39
C GLU A 296 8.53 5.53 16.15
N PHE A 297 7.80 4.95 15.19
CA PHE A 297 7.37 5.62 13.98
C PHE A 297 6.56 6.89 14.27
N LEU A 298 5.52 6.78 15.09
CA LEU A 298 4.67 7.93 15.42
C LEU A 298 5.45 9.02 16.18
N THR A 299 6.40 8.64 17.04
CA THR A 299 7.27 9.59 17.74
C THR A 299 8.20 10.31 16.78
N GLU A 300 8.87 9.58 15.89
CA GLU A 300 9.79 10.13 14.89
C GLU A 300 9.05 11.08 13.93
N MET A 301 7.86 10.69 13.47
CA MET A 301 7.08 11.44 12.51
C MET A 301 6.35 12.65 13.12
N SER A 302 6.19 12.69 14.45
CA SER A 302 5.44 13.75 15.16
C SER A 302 6.14 15.12 15.07
N PRO A 303 5.40 16.22 14.81
CA PRO A 303 5.92 17.58 14.88
C PRO A 303 6.46 17.97 16.27
N ASN A 304 5.95 17.34 17.32
CA ASN A 304 6.34 17.57 18.71
C ASN A 304 7.35 16.55 19.25
N GLY A 305 7.64 15.48 18.46
CA GLY A 305 8.63 14.45 18.77
C GLY A 305 9.87 14.58 17.91
N GLY A 306 10.17 13.54 17.12
CA GLY A 306 11.38 13.46 16.27
C GLY A 306 11.42 14.44 15.08
N ARG A 307 10.27 14.99 14.68
CA ARG A 307 10.16 15.95 13.56
C ARG A 307 10.72 15.42 12.25
N LYS A 308 10.72 14.11 12.07
CA LYS A 308 11.27 13.41 10.89
C LYS A 308 12.79 13.59 10.72
N VAL A 309 13.54 13.92 11.79
CA VAL A 309 14.97 14.26 11.68
C VAL A 309 15.76 13.04 11.22
N HIS A 310 15.58 11.90 11.89
CA HIS A 310 16.26 10.65 11.50
C HIS A 310 15.77 10.15 10.16
N PHE A 311 14.47 10.11 9.93
CA PHE A 311 13.85 9.71 8.67
C PHE A 311 14.39 10.52 7.46
N LEU A 312 14.49 11.84 7.58
CA LEU A 312 15.02 12.69 6.53
C LEU A 312 16.53 12.54 6.35
N ALA A 313 17.28 12.25 7.43
CA ALA A 313 18.69 11.95 7.33
C ALA A 313 18.94 10.65 6.54
N GLN A 314 18.22 9.57 6.87
CA GLN A 314 18.30 8.31 6.11
C GLN A 314 17.96 8.54 4.62
N ARG A 315 16.86 9.24 4.34
CA ARG A 315 16.48 9.56 2.95
C ARG A 315 17.58 10.28 2.15
N ARG A 316 18.36 11.17 2.81
CA ARG A 316 19.50 11.80 2.14
C ARG A 316 20.65 10.84 1.92
N MET A 317 20.99 10.02 2.93
CA MET A 317 22.07 9.05 2.83
C MET A 317 21.80 8.02 1.72
N GLU A 318 20.59 7.52 1.64
CA GLU A 318 20.16 6.60 0.58
C GLU A 318 20.25 7.23 -0.82
N ALA A 319 19.81 8.48 -0.94
CA ALA A 319 19.88 9.21 -2.22
C ALA A 319 21.32 9.54 -2.66
N GLU A 320 22.28 9.56 -1.75
CA GLU A 320 23.71 9.80 -1.99
C GLU A 320 24.48 8.49 -2.27
N HIS A 321 23.87 7.32 -2.10
CA HIS A 321 24.51 6.04 -2.34
C HIS A 321 24.95 5.92 -3.81
N PRO A 322 26.19 5.41 -4.11
CA PRO A 322 26.72 5.33 -5.47
C PRO A 322 25.80 4.61 -6.46
N ILE A 323 25.05 3.61 -6.00
CA ILE A 323 24.08 2.85 -6.81
C ILE A 323 23.02 3.73 -7.45
N GLU A 324 22.60 4.83 -6.79
CA GLU A 324 21.58 5.74 -7.30
C GLU A 324 22.07 6.53 -8.50
N LYS A 325 23.33 7.01 -8.46
CA LYS A 325 23.94 7.71 -9.57
C LYS A 325 24.10 6.79 -10.79
N VAL A 326 24.68 5.63 -10.58
CA VAL A 326 24.87 4.61 -11.64
C VAL A 326 23.53 4.16 -12.20
N GLY A 327 22.56 3.89 -11.32
CA GLY A 327 21.22 3.49 -11.74
C GLY A 327 20.50 4.57 -12.55
N ALA A 328 20.63 5.85 -12.20
CA ALA A 328 20.05 6.96 -12.96
C ALA A 328 20.61 7.04 -14.37
N GLU A 329 21.93 6.90 -14.51
CA GLU A 329 22.63 6.89 -15.81
C GLU A 329 22.16 5.73 -16.70
N LEU A 330 22.12 4.50 -16.16
CA LEU A 330 21.73 3.31 -16.90
C LEU A 330 20.24 3.29 -17.25
N ARG A 331 19.37 3.72 -16.34
CA ARG A 331 17.92 3.93 -16.64
C ARG A 331 17.73 4.97 -17.75
N GLY A 332 18.61 5.98 -17.82
CA GLY A 332 18.63 6.96 -18.89
C GLY A 332 18.88 6.41 -20.29
N MET A 333 19.54 5.24 -20.40
CA MET A 333 19.76 4.53 -21.68
C MET A 333 18.49 3.79 -22.18
N MET A 334 17.55 3.49 -21.29
CA MET A 334 16.35 2.70 -21.58
C MET A 334 15.17 3.63 -21.89
N SER A 335 14.87 3.83 -23.18
CA SER A 335 13.85 4.79 -23.63
C SER A 335 12.44 4.53 -23.05
N TRP A 336 12.11 3.27 -22.79
CA TRP A 336 10.82 2.85 -22.22
C TRP A 336 10.68 3.13 -20.70
N LEU A 337 11.77 3.47 -20.00
CA LEU A 337 11.74 3.91 -18.60
C LEU A 337 11.64 5.45 -18.46
N LYS A 338 11.76 6.18 -19.57
CA LYS A 338 11.58 7.62 -19.62
C LYS A 338 10.08 7.93 -19.71
N LYS A 339 9.39 7.93 -18.56
CA LYS A 339 8.00 8.39 -18.48
C LYS A 339 7.88 9.54 -17.51
#